data_d5c4b157364cc63c804e711c5dcd2a18
#
_entry.id   d5c4b157364cc63c804e711c5dcd2a18
#
_cell.length_a   1.000
_cell.length_b   1.000
_cell.length_c   1.000
_cell.angle_alpha   90.00
_cell.angle_beta   90.00
_cell.angle_gamma   90.00
#
_symmetry.space_group_name_H-M   'P 1'
#
loop_
_entity.id
_entity.type
_entity.pdbx_description
1 polymer ?
#
loop_
_entity_poly.entity_id
_entity_poly.type
_entity_poly.pdbx_seq_one_letter_code
_entity_poly.pdbx_strand_id
1 'polypeptide(L)'
;MAKYIIRTDSIPERLVEAGPLVRGSWSREHDDLGREIKGEFLIDTGAFGAMIDLAVAEMLGLWPRGTRAIHGIHGYGSLQLYLARVVLPSVDGDGHAAVYSTALECVGVPSLREQNSEHRADVIGILGRQFLRYASVVVDHLSGKFELILADPVDLD
;
A
#
# COMPACT_ATOMS: atom_id res chain seq x y z
N MET A 1 -11.53 19.91 4.41
CA MET A 1 -10.93 18.69 3.84
C MET A 1 -11.07 17.57 4.85
N ALA A 2 -11.66 16.46 4.46
CA ALA A 2 -11.65 15.28 5.31
C ALA A 2 -10.22 14.76 5.42
N LYS A 3 -9.89 14.26 6.59
CA LYS A 3 -8.61 13.62 6.86
C LYS A 3 -8.86 12.20 7.31
N TYR A 4 -8.02 11.31 6.88
CA TYR A 4 -8.03 9.91 7.29
C TYR A 4 -6.72 9.64 8.02
N ILE A 5 -6.81 9.15 9.23
CA ILE A 5 -5.67 8.96 10.10
C ILE A 5 -5.52 7.47 10.37
N ILE A 6 -4.32 6.97 10.12
CA ILE A 6 -3.94 5.60 10.43
C ILE A 6 -2.77 5.67 11.41
N ARG A 7 -2.96 5.12 12.59
CA ARG A 7 -1.90 5.00 13.60
C ARG A 7 -1.59 3.55 13.82
N THR A 8 -0.32 3.23 13.80
CA THR A 8 0.18 1.90 14.12
C THR A 8 1.08 2.00 15.33
N ASP A 9 0.63 1.41 16.43
CA ASP A 9 1.48 1.21 17.60
C ASP A 9 2.31 -0.05 17.37
N SER A 10 3.58 0.16 17.13
CA SER A 10 4.56 -0.89 16.96
C SER A 10 5.67 -0.73 18.00
N ILE A 11 6.56 -1.67 18.04
CA ILE A 11 7.79 -1.56 18.85
C ILE A 11 8.96 -1.17 17.93
N PRO A 12 10.02 -0.52 18.47
CA PRO A 12 11.14 -0.08 17.64
C PRO A 12 11.77 -1.18 16.80
N GLU A 13 11.93 -2.37 17.34
CA GLU A 13 12.49 -3.53 16.63
C GLU A 13 11.66 -3.91 15.41
N ARG A 14 10.35 -3.84 15.52
CA ARG A 14 9.44 -4.15 14.41
C ARG A 14 9.57 -3.16 13.26
N LEU A 15 9.71 -1.87 13.57
CA LEU A 15 9.95 -0.83 12.57
C LEU A 15 11.27 -1.04 11.82
N VAL A 16 12.31 -1.46 12.52
CA VAL A 16 13.61 -1.74 11.90
C VAL A 16 13.52 -2.96 10.98
N GLU A 17 12.89 -4.03 11.41
CA GLU A 17 12.82 -5.28 10.66
C GLU A 17 11.88 -5.21 9.47
N ALA A 18 10.67 -4.71 9.67
CA ALA A 18 9.60 -4.78 8.69
C ALA A 18 9.27 -3.43 8.03
N GLY A 19 9.73 -2.33 8.61
CA GLY A 19 9.37 -0.98 8.17
C GLY A 19 7.97 -0.54 8.62
N PRO A 20 7.51 0.63 8.18
CA PRO A 20 6.20 1.15 8.51
C PRO A 20 5.11 0.43 7.70
N LEU A 21 4.32 -0.38 8.37
CA LEU A 21 3.25 -1.19 7.78
C LEU A 21 1.88 -0.66 8.19
N VAL A 22 0.95 -0.63 7.26
CA VAL A 22 -0.47 -0.36 7.53
C VAL A 22 -1.32 -1.53 7.06
N ARG A 23 -2.37 -1.85 7.79
CA ARG A 23 -3.32 -2.88 7.40
C ARG A 23 -4.30 -2.34 6.37
N GLY A 24 -4.69 -3.20 5.45
CA GLY A 24 -5.67 -2.86 4.43
C GLY A 24 -5.96 -4.02 3.51
N SER A 25 -6.54 -3.69 2.37
CA SER A 25 -6.84 -4.68 1.35
C SER A 25 -6.67 -4.11 -0.05
N TRP A 26 -6.44 -5.02 -0.99
CA TRP A 26 -6.60 -4.79 -2.41
C TRP A 26 -7.95 -5.32 -2.88
N SER A 27 -8.61 -4.57 -3.74
CA SER A 27 -9.81 -5.02 -4.45
C SER A 27 -9.76 -4.60 -5.90
N ARG A 28 -10.68 -5.15 -6.71
CA ARG A 28 -10.90 -4.64 -8.06
C ARG A 28 -11.58 -3.28 -7.98
N GLU A 29 -11.32 -2.43 -8.96
CA GLU A 29 -11.89 -1.08 -9.00
C GLU A 29 -13.43 -1.10 -8.98
N HIS A 30 -14.01 -2.03 -9.69
CA HIS A 30 -15.46 -2.20 -9.84
C HIS A 30 -15.86 -3.65 -9.57
N ASP A 31 -15.66 -4.12 -8.36
CA ASP A 31 -16.07 -5.48 -7.98
C ASP A 31 -17.35 -5.44 -7.14
N ASP A 32 -18.50 -5.61 -7.81
CA ASP A 32 -19.79 -5.73 -7.14
C ASP A 32 -19.90 -6.97 -6.24
N LEU A 33 -18.97 -7.92 -6.38
CA LEU A 33 -18.92 -9.13 -5.56
C LEU A 33 -18.16 -8.91 -4.24
N GLY A 34 -17.57 -7.74 -4.05
CA GLY A 34 -16.88 -7.38 -2.83
C GLY A 34 -15.63 -8.21 -2.52
N ARG A 35 -15.00 -8.78 -3.55
CA ARG A 35 -13.77 -9.54 -3.36
C ARG A 35 -12.63 -8.62 -2.95
N GLU A 36 -12.01 -8.96 -1.84
CA GLU A 36 -10.82 -8.27 -1.37
C GLU A 36 -9.80 -9.26 -0.82
N ILE A 37 -8.54 -8.88 -0.90
CA ILE A 37 -7.45 -9.62 -0.28
C ILE A 37 -6.82 -8.72 0.77
N LYS A 38 -6.92 -9.15 2.02
CA LYS A 38 -6.40 -8.43 3.18
C LYS A 38 -4.93 -8.74 3.41
N GLY A 39 -4.23 -7.75 3.93
CA GLY A 39 -2.83 -7.88 4.31
C GLY A 39 -2.27 -6.57 4.80
N GLU A 40 -0.97 -6.41 4.64
CA GLU A 40 -0.25 -5.22 5.07
C GLU A 40 0.38 -4.51 3.86
N PHE A 41 0.45 -3.20 3.95
CA PHE A 41 1.11 -2.35 2.96
C PHE A 41 2.33 -1.72 3.57
N LEU A 42 3.47 -1.83 2.89
CA LEU A 42 4.66 -1.10 3.27
C LEU A 42 4.57 0.33 2.74
N ILE A 43 4.72 1.30 3.62
CA ILE A 43 4.84 2.70 3.25
C ILE A 43 6.30 2.99 2.93
N ASP A 44 6.60 3.23 1.66
CA ASP A 44 7.98 3.34 1.17
C ASP A 44 8.20 4.67 0.44
N THR A 45 8.81 5.62 1.14
CA THR A 45 9.18 6.93 0.57
C THR A 45 10.30 6.82 -0.47
N GLY A 46 11.01 5.70 -0.51
CA GLY A 46 12.03 5.41 -1.51
C GLY A 46 11.47 4.92 -2.85
N ALA A 47 10.25 4.38 -2.85
CA ALA A 47 9.60 3.93 -4.07
C ALA A 47 8.84 5.08 -4.75
N PHE A 48 8.88 5.10 -6.09
CA PHE A 48 8.13 6.11 -6.85
C PHE A 48 6.64 5.80 -6.89
N GLY A 49 6.28 4.58 -7.31
CA GLY A 49 4.90 4.17 -7.53
C GLY A 49 4.41 3.12 -6.54
N ALA A 50 3.20 2.64 -6.77
CA ALA A 50 2.64 1.53 -6.00
C ALA A 50 3.04 0.19 -6.61
N MET A 51 3.12 -0.82 -5.76
CA MET A 51 3.40 -2.20 -6.14
C MET A 51 2.36 -3.12 -5.51
N ILE A 52 1.95 -4.13 -6.27
CA ILE A 52 1.05 -5.19 -5.80
C ILE A 52 1.75 -6.54 -5.93
N ASP A 53 1.58 -7.41 -4.97
CA ASP A 53 2.02 -8.80 -5.11
C ASP A 53 1.35 -9.43 -6.34
N LEU A 54 2.14 -10.03 -7.22
CA LEU A 54 1.63 -10.55 -8.49
C LEU A 54 0.58 -11.65 -8.27
N ALA A 55 0.77 -12.53 -7.31
CA ALA A 55 -0.21 -13.56 -7.01
C ALA A 55 -1.53 -12.97 -6.51
N VAL A 56 -1.47 -11.88 -5.74
CA VAL A 56 -2.67 -11.14 -5.31
C VAL A 56 -3.39 -10.53 -6.50
N ALA A 57 -2.68 -9.93 -7.45
CA ALA A 57 -3.28 -9.41 -8.68
C ALA A 57 -3.99 -10.50 -9.49
N GLU A 58 -3.36 -11.67 -9.61
CA GLU A 58 -3.94 -12.84 -10.29
C GLU A 58 -5.17 -13.39 -9.55
N MET A 59 -5.12 -13.49 -8.22
CA MET A 59 -6.25 -13.95 -7.41
C MET A 59 -7.45 -13.02 -7.51
N LEU A 60 -7.23 -11.73 -7.66
CA LEU A 60 -8.29 -10.73 -7.90
C LEU A 60 -8.77 -10.74 -9.34
N GLY A 61 -8.11 -11.46 -10.23
CA GLY A 61 -8.46 -11.47 -11.66
C GLY A 61 -8.21 -10.14 -12.35
N LEU A 62 -7.20 -9.39 -11.93
CA LEU A 62 -6.84 -8.12 -12.56
C LEU A 62 -6.25 -8.36 -13.94
N TRP A 63 -6.57 -7.48 -14.87
CA TRP A 63 -6.05 -7.53 -16.24
C TRP A 63 -4.81 -6.64 -16.36
N PRO A 64 -3.71 -7.15 -16.95
CA PRO A 64 -2.56 -6.30 -17.26
C PRO A 64 -2.95 -5.16 -18.20
N ARG A 65 -2.49 -3.95 -17.87
CA ARG A 65 -2.78 -2.73 -18.64
C ARG A 65 -1.59 -2.23 -19.45
N GLY A 66 -0.52 -2.97 -19.47
CA GLY A 66 0.73 -2.62 -20.11
C GLY A 66 1.90 -3.02 -19.23
N THR A 67 3.06 -2.47 -19.52
CA THR A 67 4.29 -2.74 -18.81
C THR A 67 4.96 -1.44 -18.41
N ARG A 68 5.77 -1.51 -17.36
CA ARG A 68 6.64 -0.43 -16.93
C ARG A 68 8.04 -0.95 -16.72
N ALA A 69 9.03 -0.24 -17.23
CA ALA A 69 10.43 -0.50 -16.93
C ALA A 69 10.72 -0.10 -15.49
N ILE A 70 11.30 -1.00 -14.73
CA ILE A 70 11.69 -0.78 -13.33
C ILE A 70 13.21 -0.78 -13.25
N HIS A 71 13.73 0.29 -12.66
CA HIS A 71 15.14 0.41 -12.33
C HIS A 71 15.33 0.05 -10.87
N GLY A 72 16.02 -1.04 -10.61
CA GLY A 72 16.32 -1.49 -9.25
C GLY A 72 17.81 -1.71 -9.06
N ILE A 73 18.20 -2.01 -7.84
CA ILE A 73 19.60 -2.32 -7.46
C ILE A 73 20.15 -3.49 -8.28
N HIS A 74 19.30 -4.38 -8.75
CA HIS A 74 19.66 -5.57 -9.52
C HIS A 74 19.54 -5.41 -11.04
N GLY A 75 19.37 -4.17 -11.55
CA GLY A 75 19.30 -3.87 -12.97
C GLY A 75 17.92 -3.49 -13.47
N TYR A 76 17.71 -3.67 -14.78
CA TYR A 76 16.46 -3.32 -15.45
C TYR A 76 15.53 -4.52 -15.53
N GLY A 77 14.26 -4.29 -15.29
CA GLY A 77 13.20 -5.25 -15.54
C GLY A 77 11.98 -4.56 -16.11
N SER A 78 11.12 -5.32 -16.77
CA SER A 78 9.81 -4.86 -17.21
C SER A 78 8.74 -5.64 -16.45
N LEU A 79 7.88 -4.93 -15.71
CA LEU A 79 6.81 -5.52 -14.93
C LEU A 79 5.46 -5.05 -15.46
N GLN A 80 4.45 -5.90 -15.30
CA GLN A 80 3.09 -5.59 -15.74
C GLN A 80 2.42 -4.58 -14.83
N LEU A 81 1.64 -3.68 -15.44
CA LEU A 81 0.82 -2.70 -14.76
C LEU A 81 -0.60 -3.21 -14.55
N TYR A 82 -1.15 -2.90 -13.40
CA TYR A 82 -2.53 -3.18 -13.04
C TYR A 82 -3.20 -1.93 -12.47
N LEU A 83 -4.51 -1.86 -12.57
CA LEU A 83 -5.32 -0.91 -11.80
C LEU A 83 -6.02 -1.68 -10.70
N ALA A 84 -5.79 -1.27 -9.46
CA ALA A 84 -6.40 -1.88 -8.29
C ALA A 84 -6.86 -0.82 -7.29
N ARG A 85 -7.82 -1.16 -6.45
CA ARG A 85 -8.29 -0.29 -5.39
C ARG A 85 -7.63 -0.69 -4.07
N VAL A 86 -6.93 0.27 -3.46
CA VAL A 86 -6.46 0.14 -2.09
C VAL A 86 -7.55 0.60 -1.12
N VAL A 87 -7.77 -0.16 -0.08
CA VAL A 87 -8.76 0.13 0.97
C VAL A 87 -8.06 0.07 2.31
N LEU A 88 -8.06 1.19 3.03
CA LEU A 88 -7.35 1.33 4.31
C LEU A 88 -8.33 1.72 5.42
N PRO A 89 -8.60 0.84 6.40
CA PRO A 89 -9.31 1.22 7.60
C PRO A 89 -8.59 2.36 8.33
N SER A 90 -9.33 3.35 8.75
CA SER A 90 -8.80 4.59 9.32
C SER A 90 -9.76 5.18 10.35
N VAL A 91 -9.39 6.31 10.90
CA VAL A 91 -10.30 7.18 11.65
C VAL A 91 -10.35 8.56 10.98
N ASP A 92 -11.49 9.22 11.08
CA ASP A 92 -11.62 10.59 10.58
C ASP A 92 -11.04 11.62 11.57
N GLY A 93 -11.15 12.91 11.23
CA GLY A 93 -10.65 13.99 12.08
C GLY A 93 -11.35 14.12 13.43
N ASP A 94 -12.54 13.52 13.58
CA ASP A 94 -13.33 13.51 14.82
C ASP A 94 -13.14 12.21 15.62
N GLY A 95 -12.30 11.30 15.12
CA GLY A 95 -12.00 10.03 15.77
C GLY A 95 -13.00 8.90 15.50
N HIS A 96 -13.90 9.08 14.53
CA HIS A 96 -14.84 8.04 14.13
C HIS A 96 -14.22 7.09 13.12
N ALA A 97 -14.65 5.82 13.14
CA ALA A 97 -14.22 4.85 12.15
C ALA A 97 -14.55 5.32 10.73
N ALA A 98 -13.58 5.22 9.85
CA ALA A 98 -13.68 5.62 8.46
C ALA A 98 -12.89 4.65 7.57
N VAL A 99 -13.06 4.77 6.27
CA VAL A 99 -12.33 3.96 5.29
C VAL A 99 -11.78 4.89 4.23
N TYR A 100 -10.47 4.88 4.05
CA TYR A 100 -9.83 5.51 2.91
C TYR A 100 -9.76 4.51 1.75
N SER A 101 -10.17 4.94 0.56
CA SER A 101 -10.16 4.09 -0.62
C SER A 101 -9.82 4.90 -1.86
N THR A 102 -8.91 4.40 -2.66
CA THR A 102 -8.57 5.01 -3.95
C THR A 102 -8.09 3.96 -4.94
N ALA A 103 -8.35 4.18 -6.23
CA ALA A 103 -7.80 3.36 -7.29
C ALA A 103 -6.38 3.82 -7.62
N LEU A 104 -5.49 2.85 -7.78
CA LEU A 104 -4.09 3.08 -8.08
C LEU A 104 -3.62 2.24 -9.26
N GLU A 105 -2.80 2.84 -10.12
CA GLU A 105 -1.97 2.08 -11.02
C GLU A 105 -0.79 1.51 -10.24
N CYS A 106 -0.56 0.21 -10.36
CA CYS A 106 0.49 -0.47 -9.61
C CYS A 106 1.19 -1.52 -10.47
N VAL A 107 2.45 -1.78 -10.14
CA VAL A 107 3.26 -2.80 -10.80
C VAL A 107 3.12 -4.13 -10.08
N GLY A 108 2.91 -5.21 -10.83
CA GLY A 108 2.89 -6.56 -10.28
C GLY A 108 4.30 -7.07 -9.98
N VAL A 109 4.60 -7.31 -8.72
CA VAL A 109 5.91 -7.78 -8.27
C VAL A 109 5.82 -9.25 -7.88
N PRO A 110 6.57 -10.13 -8.56
CA PRO A 110 6.60 -11.54 -8.19
C PRO A 110 7.14 -11.75 -6.77
N SER A 111 6.48 -12.62 -6.01
CA SER A 111 6.94 -13.06 -4.69
C SER A 111 7.13 -11.97 -3.64
N LEU A 112 6.44 -10.83 -3.77
CA LEU A 112 6.53 -9.73 -2.79
C LEU A 112 6.11 -10.21 -1.38
N ARG A 113 4.99 -10.91 -1.30
CA ARG A 113 4.45 -11.45 -0.05
C ARG A 113 5.37 -12.49 0.58
N GLU A 114 5.92 -13.37 -0.24
CA GLU A 114 6.83 -14.41 0.20
C GLU A 114 8.16 -13.86 0.71
N GLN A 115 8.74 -12.88 0.01
CA GLN A 115 10.01 -12.23 0.39
C GLN A 115 9.94 -11.54 1.76
N ASN A 116 8.76 -11.10 2.18
CA ASN A 116 8.55 -10.41 3.45
C ASN A 116 8.06 -11.33 4.58
N SER A 117 7.80 -12.60 4.30
CA SER A 117 7.26 -13.53 5.29
C SER A 117 8.22 -13.85 6.43
N GLU A 118 9.53 -13.80 6.19
CA GLU A 118 10.56 -14.00 7.20
C GLU A 118 10.51 -12.96 8.33
N HIS A 119 10.03 -11.74 8.04
CA HIS A 119 9.84 -10.67 9.01
C HIS A 119 8.48 -10.71 9.71
N ARG A 120 7.73 -11.81 9.58
CA ARG A 120 6.36 -11.97 10.10
C ARG A 120 5.42 -10.86 9.61
N ALA A 121 5.67 -10.36 8.41
CA ALA A 121 4.85 -9.38 7.73
C ALA A 121 4.12 -10.04 6.55
N ASP A 122 2.85 -9.71 6.40
CA ASP A 122 2.03 -10.16 5.27
C ASP A 122 1.90 -9.03 4.24
N VAL A 123 3.02 -8.68 3.62
CA VAL A 123 3.11 -7.53 2.69
C VAL A 123 2.51 -7.92 1.34
N ILE A 124 1.35 -7.35 1.05
CA ILE A 124 0.64 -7.53 -0.24
C ILE A 124 0.79 -6.36 -1.18
N GLY A 125 1.37 -5.27 -0.73
CA GLY A 125 1.61 -4.09 -1.55
C GLY A 125 2.60 -3.12 -0.92
N ILE A 126 3.12 -2.24 -1.78
CA ILE A 126 3.98 -1.13 -1.40
C ILE A 126 3.33 0.14 -1.91
N LEU A 127 3.24 1.15 -1.05
CA LEU A 127 2.69 2.45 -1.38
C LEU A 127 3.82 3.48 -1.39
N GLY A 128 4.17 3.93 -2.57
CA GLY A 128 5.27 4.86 -2.80
C GLY A 128 4.83 6.33 -2.87
N ARG A 129 5.73 7.17 -3.37
CA ARG A 129 5.55 8.63 -3.37
C ARG A 129 4.35 9.13 -4.18
N GLN A 130 3.95 8.43 -5.24
CA GLN A 130 2.75 8.82 -5.99
C GLN A 130 1.49 8.75 -5.12
N PHE A 131 1.37 7.71 -4.30
CA PHE A 131 0.30 7.61 -3.31
C PHE A 131 0.47 8.64 -2.18
N LEU A 132 1.70 8.83 -1.72
CA LEU A 132 2.01 9.66 -0.56
C LEU A 132 2.00 11.17 -0.82
N ARG A 133 1.83 11.61 -2.07
CA ARG A 133 1.90 13.04 -2.42
C ARG A 133 0.84 13.91 -1.73
N TYR A 134 -0.24 13.31 -1.24
CA TYR A 134 -1.29 13.97 -0.47
C TYR A 134 -1.34 13.48 0.98
N ALA A 135 -0.25 12.95 1.47
CA ALA A 135 -0.15 12.37 2.80
C ALA A 135 0.92 13.06 3.64
N SER A 136 0.75 12.98 4.95
CA SER A 136 1.81 13.22 5.92
C SER A 136 2.19 11.89 6.56
N VAL A 137 3.48 11.63 6.65
CA VAL A 137 4.03 10.40 7.22
C VAL A 137 4.91 10.78 8.40
N VAL A 138 4.61 10.23 9.56
CA VAL A 138 5.42 10.40 10.77
C VAL A 138 5.89 9.03 11.23
N VAL A 139 7.20 8.84 11.27
CA VAL A 139 7.84 7.61 11.75
C VAL A 139 8.72 7.98 12.92
N ASP A 140 8.38 7.48 14.09
CA ASP A 140 9.19 7.65 15.29
C ASP A 140 9.87 6.32 15.64
N HIS A 141 11.12 6.17 15.25
CA HIS A 141 11.90 4.97 15.51
C HIS A 141 12.20 4.76 17.00
N LEU A 142 12.22 5.83 17.79
CA LEU A 142 12.51 5.73 19.22
C LEU A 142 11.37 5.04 19.97
N SER A 143 10.13 5.37 19.63
CA SER A 143 8.94 4.79 20.26
C SER A 143 8.34 3.62 19.49
N GLY A 144 8.73 3.43 18.23
CA GLY A 144 8.13 2.44 17.34
C GLY A 144 6.78 2.87 16.76
N LYS A 145 6.40 4.14 16.91
CA LYS A 145 5.11 4.65 16.43
C LYS A 145 5.18 5.11 14.99
N PHE A 146 4.09 4.88 14.28
CA PHE A 146 3.91 5.31 12.92
C PHE A 146 2.52 5.94 12.75
N GLU A 147 2.47 7.06 12.04
CA GLU A 147 1.21 7.74 11.72
C GLU A 147 1.20 8.14 10.24
N LEU A 148 0.11 7.81 9.57
CA LEU A 148 -0.18 8.20 8.20
C LEU A 148 -1.45 9.04 8.20
N ILE A 149 -1.36 10.28 7.71
CA ILE A 149 -2.50 11.19 7.58
C ILE A 149 -2.73 11.40 6.08
N LEU A 150 -3.91 11.04 5.61
CA LEU A 150 -4.30 11.13 4.21
C LEU A 150 -5.36 12.23 4.04
N ALA A 151 -5.19 13.06 3.03
CA ALA A 151 -6.24 13.95 2.56
C ALA A 151 -7.25 13.16 1.71
N ASP A 152 -8.44 13.73 1.50
CA ASP A 152 -9.39 13.14 0.55
C ASP A 152 -8.69 12.87 -0.77
N PRO A 153 -8.95 11.71 -1.39
CA PRO A 153 -8.48 11.48 -2.73
C PRO A 153 -9.05 12.59 -3.61
N VAL A 154 -8.18 13.41 -4.12
CA VAL A 154 -8.56 14.30 -5.23
C VAL A 154 -8.75 13.36 -6.39
N ASP A 155 -9.95 13.32 -6.95
CA ASP A 155 -10.19 12.62 -8.19
C ASP A 155 -9.19 13.18 -9.20
N LEU A 156 -8.20 12.35 -9.48
CA LEU A 156 -7.17 12.67 -10.44
C LEU A 156 -7.75 12.34 -11.81
N ASP A 157 -8.55 13.25 -12.30
CA ASP A 157 -8.93 13.30 -13.71
C ASP A 157 -7.72 13.68 -14.58
#